data_ab3db5abf83c6605949dfaa724924fdc
#
_entry.id   ab3db5abf83c6605949dfaa724924fdc
#
_cell.length_a   1.000
_cell.length_b   1.000
_cell.length_c   1.000
_cell.angle_alpha   90.00
_cell.angle_beta   90.00
_cell.angle_gamma   90.00
#
_symmetry.space_group_name_H-M   'P 1'
#
loop_
_entity.id
_entity.type
_entity.pdbx_description
1 polymer ?
#
loop_
_entity_poly.entity_id
_entity_poly.type
_entity_poly.pdbx_seq_one_letter_code
_entity_poly.pdbx_strand_id
1 'polypeptide(L)'
;GHQWFDFINKFEPQQEDFYPDRSDVWTIIFTSGTTGTPKGVVLDYQTNENTECLTTPEHNPLRVDFNGKNSFFSYLPLNHIAERIVVEWTCFRYGGTISFTESIETFAQNLGSVQPTVFFGVPRIYTKFQMGILSKFPQEKLNKLLSIPIVSSLLKMVLKKKLGLSKAKAIVTGAAPMQESQRVWYRNLGVNITNGYGMTENCAICTQLPGEITDKPDSVGKAQPEVDI
;
A
#
# COMPACT_ATOMS: atom_id res chain seq x y z
N GLY A 1 -22.56 -16.68 -13.30
CA GLY A 1 -21.48 -16.04 -14.05
C GLY A 1 -20.72 -17.08 -14.87
N HIS A 2 -20.19 -16.67 -16.00
CA HIS A 2 -19.37 -17.55 -16.82
C HIS A 2 -18.05 -17.81 -16.10
N GLN A 3 -17.54 -19.03 -16.17
CA GLN A 3 -16.19 -19.32 -15.72
C GLN A 3 -15.19 -18.63 -16.65
N TRP A 4 -14.05 -18.19 -16.10
CA TRP A 4 -13.06 -17.41 -16.83
C TRP A 4 -12.61 -18.11 -18.13
N PHE A 5 -12.24 -19.38 -18.03
CA PHE A 5 -11.80 -20.16 -19.21
C PHE A 5 -12.90 -20.36 -20.25
N ASP A 6 -14.16 -20.55 -19.83
CA ASP A 6 -15.30 -20.65 -20.74
C ASP A 6 -15.57 -19.32 -21.47
N PHE A 7 -15.18 -18.20 -20.87
CA PHE A 7 -15.31 -16.89 -21.46
C PHE A 7 -14.18 -16.63 -22.47
N ILE A 8 -12.92 -16.76 -22.07
CA ILE A 8 -11.78 -16.42 -22.93
C ILE A 8 -11.67 -17.34 -24.15
N ASN A 9 -12.00 -18.64 -24.01
CA ASN A 9 -11.95 -19.62 -25.11
C ASN A 9 -12.98 -19.36 -26.24
N LYS A 10 -13.85 -18.34 -26.10
CA LYS A 10 -14.75 -17.89 -27.15
C LYS A 10 -14.11 -16.91 -28.14
N PHE A 11 -12.94 -16.43 -27.82
CA PHE A 11 -12.24 -15.42 -28.60
C PHE A 11 -10.93 -15.98 -29.12
N GLU A 12 -10.59 -15.58 -30.33
CA GLU A 12 -9.25 -15.83 -30.86
C GLU A 12 -8.23 -14.94 -30.12
N PRO A 13 -7.00 -15.46 -29.95
CA PRO A 13 -5.91 -14.62 -29.42
C PRO A 13 -5.71 -13.39 -30.29
N GLN A 14 -5.48 -12.24 -29.65
CA GLN A 14 -5.13 -11.02 -30.36
C GLN A 14 -3.82 -11.22 -31.12
N GLN A 15 -3.84 -10.93 -32.42
CA GLN A 15 -2.69 -11.16 -33.32
C GLN A 15 -1.79 -9.92 -33.44
N GLU A 16 -2.32 -8.73 -33.17
CA GLU A 16 -1.59 -7.47 -33.23
C GLU A 16 -1.57 -6.81 -31.87
N ASP A 17 -0.45 -6.16 -31.53
CA ASP A 17 -0.35 -5.38 -30.32
C ASP A 17 -1.26 -4.14 -30.42
N PHE A 18 -2.09 -3.94 -29.42
CA PHE A 18 -2.91 -2.74 -29.32
C PHE A 18 -2.22 -1.75 -28.35
N TYR A 19 -1.94 -0.57 -28.87
CA TYR A 19 -1.40 0.54 -28.09
C TYR A 19 -2.48 1.59 -27.90
N PRO A 20 -3.01 1.76 -26.69
CA PRO A 20 -4.05 2.76 -26.43
C PRO A 20 -3.48 4.17 -26.58
N ASP A 21 -4.31 5.09 -27.05
CA ASP A 21 -4.02 6.52 -26.97
C ASP A 21 -4.06 7.00 -25.51
N ARG A 22 -3.32 8.05 -25.20
CA ARG A 22 -3.27 8.61 -23.84
C ARG A 22 -4.64 9.04 -23.32
N SER A 23 -5.52 9.47 -24.22
CA SER A 23 -6.91 9.87 -23.93
C SER A 23 -7.90 8.71 -23.83
N ASP A 24 -7.47 7.49 -24.16
CA ASP A 24 -8.34 6.32 -24.00
C ASP A 24 -8.61 6.03 -22.53
N VAL A 25 -9.79 5.51 -22.25
CA VAL A 25 -10.19 5.14 -20.90
C VAL A 25 -9.40 3.92 -20.44
N TRP A 26 -8.58 4.11 -19.42
CA TRP A 26 -7.87 3.02 -18.75
C TRP A 26 -8.80 2.23 -17.83
N THR A 27 -9.59 2.91 -17.00
CA THR A 27 -10.49 2.25 -16.05
C THR A 27 -11.60 3.18 -15.57
N ILE A 28 -12.71 2.59 -15.13
CA ILE A 28 -13.79 3.29 -14.44
C ILE A 28 -13.95 2.67 -13.06
N ILE A 29 -13.77 3.48 -12.02
CA ILE A 29 -13.90 3.05 -10.63
C ILE A 29 -15.10 3.72 -9.99
N PHE A 30 -16.03 2.93 -9.51
CA PHE A 30 -17.23 3.46 -8.83
C PHE A 30 -16.91 3.77 -7.37
N THR A 31 -17.21 5.00 -6.96
CA THR A 31 -17.11 5.49 -5.58
C THR A 31 -18.49 5.69 -4.99
N SER A 32 -18.63 5.59 -3.66
CA SER A 32 -19.91 5.74 -2.96
C SER A 32 -20.54 7.12 -3.10
N GLY A 33 -19.79 8.13 -3.57
CA GLY A 33 -20.25 9.50 -3.73
C GLY A 33 -20.85 10.12 -2.46
N THR A 34 -20.78 11.43 -2.31
CA THR A 34 -21.39 12.15 -1.16
C THR A 34 -22.92 12.14 -1.18
N THR A 35 -23.53 11.83 -2.30
CA THR A 35 -24.99 11.83 -2.53
C THR A 35 -25.65 10.45 -2.38
N GLY A 36 -24.87 9.41 -2.01
CA GLY A 36 -25.37 8.05 -1.85
C GLY A 36 -25.51 7.23 -3.14
N THR A 37 -25.56 7.87 -4.31
CA THR A 37 -25.54 7.17 -5.60
C THR A 37 -24.10 6.96 -6.05
N PRO A 38 -23.67 5.73 -6.36
CA PRO A 38 -22.32 5.48 -6.85
C PRO A 38 -22.01 6.29 -8.12
N LYS A 39 -20.86 6.94 -8.15
CA LYS A 39 -20.37 7.68 -9.31
C LYS A 39 -19.15 6.98 -9.89
N GLY A 40 -19.14 6.82 -11.21
CA GLY A 40 -18.00 6.27 -11.94
C GLY A 40 -16.94 7.34 -12.17
N VAL A 41 -15.80 7.19 -11.54
CA VAL A 41 -14.61 8.01 -11.83
C VAL A 41 -13.92 7.39 -13.05
N VAL A 42 -13.85 8.16 -14.12
CA VAL A 42 -13.20 7.77 -15.38
C VAL A 42 -11.75 8.20 -15.30
N LEU A 43 -10.84 7.25 -15.46
CA LEU A 43 -9.41 7.48 -15.51
C LEU A 43 -8.88 7.04 -16.88
N ASP A 44 -8.16 7.89 -17.55
CA ASP A 44 -7.51 7.63 -18.82
C ASP A 44 -6.06 7.13 -18.63
N TYR A 45 -5.42 6.74 -19.72
CA TYR A 45 -4.02 6.32 -19.67
C TYR A 45 -3.09 7.47 -19.32
N GLN A 46 -3.41 8.71 -19.69
CA GLN A 46 -2.61 9.87 -19.33
C GLN A 46 -2.60 10.10 -17.82
N THR A 47 -3.75 9.98 -17.15
CA THR A 47 -3.85 10.09 -15.69
C THR A 47 -2.98 9.05 -15.01
N ASN A 48 -2.95 7.83 -15.56
CA ASN A 48 -2.12 6.76 -15.05
C ASN A 48 -0.62 7.01 -15.30
N GLU A 49 -0.24 7.47 -16.48
CA GLU A 49 1.14 7.86 -16.79
C GLU A 49 1.66 8.97 -15.88
N ASN A 50 0.82 9.94 -15.53
CA ASN A 50 1.20 11.02 -14.60
C ASN A 50 1.60 10.49 -13.21
N THR A 51 1.22 9.24 -12.86
CA THR A 51 1.72 8.60 -11.63
C THR A 51 3.21 8.24 -11.69
N GLU A 52 3.85 8.35 -12.86
CA GLU A 52 5.27 8.04 -13.02
C GLU A 52 6.17 8.98 -12.22
N CYS A 53 5.78 10.27 -12.10
CA CYS A 53 6.51 11.24 -11.31
C CYS A 53 6.70 10.83 -9.84
N LEU A 54 5.86 9.89 -9.36
CA LEU A 54 5.91 9.42 -7.98
C LEU A 54 7.01 8.42 -7.70
N THR A 55 7.59 7.84 -8.76
CA THR A 55 8.59 6.80 -8.59
C THR A 55 9.64 6.92 -9.69
N THR A 56 10.55 7.84 -9.47
CA THR A 56 11.75 8.05 -10.27
C THR A 56 12.99 7.68 -9.45
N PRO A 57 14.18 7.56 -10.04
CA PRO A 57 15.41 7.37 -9.27
C PRO A 57 15.65 8.45 -8.20
N GLU A 58 15.24 9.70 -8.47
CA GLU A 58 15.38 10.86 -7.58
C GLU A 58 14.26 10.91 -6.53
N HIS A 59 13.08 10.40 -6.86
CA HIS A 59 11.91 10.40 -6.00
C HIS A 59 11.29 9.00 -5.96
N ASN A 60 11.64 8.20 -4.97
CA ASN A 60 11.19 6.81 -4.83
C ASN A 60 10.57 6.56 -3.44
N PRO A 61 9.40 7.11 -3.16
CA PRO A 61 8.74 6.97 -1.86
C PRO A 61 8.31 5.54 -1.53
N LEU A 62 8.02 4.73 -2.55
CA LEU A 62 7.69 3.32 -2.40
C LEU A 62 8.95 2.43 -2.31
N ARG A 63 10.14 3.02 -2.48
CA ARG A 63 11.43 2.31 -2.42
C ARG A 63 11.44 1.07 -3.32
N VAL A 64 10.82 1.18 -4.50
CA VAL A 64 10.83 0.10 -5.48
C VAL A 64 12.24 -0.14 -6.00
N ASP A 65 12.52 -1.39 -6.31
CA ASP A 65 13.74 -1.80 -6.99
C ASP A 65 13.48 -1.76 -8.50
N PHE A 66 14.19 -0.89 -9.22
CA PHE A 66 14.06 -0.72 -10.66
C PHE A 66 14.60 -1.92 -11.46
N ASN A 67 15.24 -2.89 -10.81
CA ASN A 67 15.67 -4.15 -11.42
C ASN A 67 14.66 -5.29 -11.24
N GLY A 68 13.41 -4.98 -10.87
CA GLY A 68 12.33 -5.95 -10.77
C GLY A 68 12.34 -6.84 -9.52
N LYS A 69 13.17 -6.54 -8.52
CA LYS A 69 13.23 -7.31 -7.27
C LYS A 69 12.22 -6.82 -6.24
N ASN A 70 10.96 -6.68 -6.68
CA ASN A 70 9.86 -6.22 -5.84
C ASN A 70 8.95 -7.37 -5.45
N SER A 71 8.37 -7.26 -4.26
CA SER A 71 7.33 -8.17 -3.79
C SER A 71 6.23 -7.37 -3.13
N PHE A 72 5.01 -7.61 -3.58
CA PHE A 72 3.80 -6.93 -3.14
C PHE A 72 2.83 -7.93 -2.52
N PHE A 73 1.99 -7.45 -1.64
CA PHE A 73 0.93 -8.25 -1.03
C PHE A 73 -0.42 -7.61 -1.28
N SER A 74 -1.24 -8.28 -2.08
CA SER A 74 -2.57 -7.85 -2.50
C SER A 74 -3.65 -8.43 -1.59
N TYR A 75 -4.50 -7.56 -1.04
CA TYR A 75 -5.61 -7.98 -0.18
C TYR A 75 -6.84 -7.06 -0.25
N LEU A 76 -6.68 -5.86 -0.78
CA LEU A 76 -7.82 -4.98 -1.02
C LEU A 76 -8.51 -5.38 -2.35
N PRO A 77 -9.78 -5.05 -2.51
CA PRO A 77 -10.46 -5.26 -3.79
C PRO A 77 -9.78 -4.46 -4.91
N LEU A 78 -9.64 -5.06 -6.10
CA LEU A 78 -9.04 -4.40 -7.26
C LEU A 78 -9.86 -3.22 -7.81
N ASN A 79 -11.08 -3.02 -7.35
CA ASN A 79 -11.85 -1.81 -7.60
C ASN A 79 -11.51 -0.64 -6.65
N HIS A 80 -10.52 -0.81 -5.78
CA HIS A 80 -10.00 0.27 -4.93
C HIS A 80 -8.73 0.84 -5.57
N ILE A 81 -8.73 2.15 -5.84
CA ILE A 81 -7.63 2.79 -6.58
C ILE A 81 -6.25 2.58 -5.95
N ALA A 82 -6.14 2.57 -4.62
CA ALA A 82 -4.85 2.34 -3.96
C ALA A 82 -4.28 0.94 -4.25
N GLU A 83 -5.11 -0.09 -4.35
CA GLU A 83 -4.67 -1.43 -4.75
C GLU A 83 -4.19 -1.45 -6.19
N ARG A 84 -4.95 -0.80 -7.08
CA ARG A 84 -4.62 -0.68 -8.49
C ARG A 84 -3.29 0.03 -8.72
N ILE A 85 -3.03 1.14 -8.01
CA ILE A 85 -1.82 1.95 -8.22
C ILE A 85 -0.64 1.42 -7.42
N VAL A 86 -0.79 1.23 -6.09
CA VAL A 86 0.37 0.93 -5.23
C VAL A 86 0.84 -0.52 -5.40
N VAL A 87 -0.06 -1.44 -5.71
CA VAL A 87 0.26 -2.87 -5.84
C VAL A 87 0.35 -3.28 -7.30
N GLU A 88 -0.79 -3.25 -8.01
CA GLU A 88 -0.89 -3.81 -9.36
C GLU A 88 -0.04 -3.04 -10.36
N TRP A 89 -0.31 -1.75 -10.53
CA TRP A 89 0.39 -0.91 -11.51
C TRP A 89 1.89 -0.78 -11.22
N THR A 90 2.24 -0.57 -9.95
CA THR A 90 3.65 -0.51 -9.56
C THR A 90 4.39 -1.81 -9.88
N CYS A 91 3.74 -2.97 -9.68
CA CYS A 91 4.34 -4.25 -10.04
C CYS A 91 4.49 -4.42 -11.56
N PHE A 92 3.48 -4.05 -12.34
CA PHE A 92 3.56 -4.15 -13.81
C PHE A 92 4.64 -3.25 -14.37
N ARG A 93 4.77 -2.04 -13.84
CA ARG A 93 5.74 -1.07 -14.33
C ARG A 93 7.19 -1.38 -13.96
N TYR A 94 7.44 -1.74 -12.71
CA TYR A 94 8.80 -1.91 -12.18
C TYR A 94 9.21 -3.37 -12.01
N GLY A 95 8.34 -4.30 -12.37
CA GLY A 95 8.56 -5.72 -12.21
C GLY A 95 8.47 -6.21 -10.76
N GLY A 96 8.20 -7.47 -10.58
CA GLY A 96 8.13 -8.10 -9.27
C GLY A 96 7.11 -9.23 -9.20
N THR A 97 6.70 -9.55 -7.98
CA THR A 97 5.72 -10.60 -7.69
C THR A 97 4.59 -10.02 -6.86
N ILE A 98 3.35 -10.29 -7.24
CA ILE A 98 2.16 -10.01 -6.44
C ILE A 98 1.73 -11.33 -5.80
N SER A 99 1.62 -11.33 -4.46
CA SER A 99 1.04 -12.44 -3.71
C SER A 99 -0.33 -12.02 -3.19
N PHE A 100 -1.35 -12.81 -3.45
CA PHE A 100 -2.72 -12.55 -3.04
C PHE A 100 -3.02 -13.21 -1.69
N THR A 101 -3.81 -12.56 -0.84
CA THR A 101 -4.34 -13.20 0.35
C THR A 101 -5.40 -14.23 -0.03
N GLU A 102 -5.42 -15.35 0.65
CA GLU A 102 -6.43 -16.40 0.44
C GLU A 102 -7.78 -15.98 1.04
N SER A 103 -7.73 -15.41 2.25
CA SER A 103 -8.90 -14.93 2.97
C SER A 103 -8.52 -13.89 4.03
N ILE A 104 -9.54 -13.25 4.62
CA ILE A 104 -9.33 -12.30 5.74
C ILE A 104 -8.81 -13.02 6.98
N GLU A 105 -9.20 -14.28 7.18
CA GLU A 105 -8.81 -15.12 8.33
C GLU A 105 -7.34 -15.51 8.25
N THR A 106 -6.85 -15.81 7.04
CA THR A 106 -5.45 -16.22 6.79
C THR A 106 -4.52 -15.05 6.51
N PHE A 107 -5.04 -13.82 6.46
CA PHE A 107 -4.30 -12.61 6.11
C PHE A 107 -2.94 -12.50 6.84
N ALA A 108 -2.93 -12.61 8.17
CA ALA A 108 -1.71 -12.44 8.94
C ALA A 108 -0.69 -13.57 8.68
N GLN A 109 -1.15 -14.78 8.44
CA GLN A 109 -0.32 -15.93 8.09
C GLN A 109 0.27 -15.75 6.67
N ASN A 110 -0.58 -15.38 5.70
CA ASN A 110 -0.15 -15.15 4.33
C ASN A 110 0.87 -13.99 4.26
N LEU A 111 0.60 -12.85 4.91
CA LEU A 111 1.54 -11.73 4.97
C LEU A 111 2.86 -12.13 5.65
N GLY A 112 2.78 -12.92 6.73
CA GLY A 112 3.95 -13.45 7.43
C GLY A 112 4.82 -14.36 6.57
N SER A 113 4.24 -15.12 5.64
CA SER A 113 4.98 -16.00 4.71
C SER A 113 5.58 -15.22 3.53
N VAL A 114 4.86 -14.23 2.98
CA VAL A 114 5.29 -13.44 1.83
C VAL A 114 6.42 -12.48 2.18
N GLN A 115 6.31 -11.74 3.27
CA GLN A 115 7.28 -10.71 3.65
C GLN A 115 7.52 -9.70 2.50
N PRO A 116 6.51 -8.93 2.06
CA PRO A 116 6.64 -8.07 0.88
C PRO A 116 7.69 -6.97 1.08
N THR A 117 8.26 -6.48 -0.03
CA THR A 117 9.18 -5.34 -0.01
C THR A 117 8.45 -4.00 0.02
N VAL A 118 7.23 -3.96 -0.52
CA VAL A 118 6.32 -2.82 -0.44
C VAL A 118 5.01 -3.31 0.16
N PHE A 119 4.59 -2.69 1.25
CA PHE A 119 3.33 -3.03 1.92
C PHE A 119 2.45 -1.80 2.08
N PHE A 120 1.27 -1.85 1.48
CA PHE A 120 0.21 -0.87 1.70
C PHE A 120 -0.80 -1.45 2.69
N GLY A 121 -0.99 -0.77 3.82
CA GLY A 121 -1.94 -1.17 4.85
C GLY A 121 -2.90 -0.05 5.19
N VAL A 122 -4.21 -0.30 5.16
CA VAL A 122 -5.18 0.66 5.70
C VAL A 122 -5.05 0.74 7.23
N PRO A 123 -5.37 1.89 7.88
CA PRO A 123 -5.17 2.09 9.32
C PRO A 123 -5.75 0.97 10.19
N ARG A 124 -6.86 0.39 9.76
CA ARG A 124 -7.54 -0.72 10.47
C ARG A 124 -6.67 -1.97 10.60
N ILE A 125 -5.80 -2.25 9.63
CA ILE A 125 -4.86 -3.37 9.68
C ILE A 125 -3.81 -3.11 10.76
N TYR A 126 -3.27 -1.91 10.80
CA TYR A 126 -2.30 -1.53 11.85
C TYR A 126 -2.93 -1.56 13.24
N THR A 127 -4.18 -1.14 13.39
CA THR A 127 -4.90 -1.27 14.68
C THR A 127 -5.01 -2.74 15.12
N LYS A 128 -5.38 -3.65 14.21
CA LYS A 128 -5.43 -5.09 14.52
C LYS A 128 -4.06 -5.64 14.91
N PHE A 129 -3.01 -5.25 14.22
CA PHE A 129 -1.64 -5.65 14.55
C PHE A 129 -1.22 -5.16 15.93
N GLN A 130 -1.48 -3.88 16.24
CA GLN A 130 -1.20 -3.28 17.55
C GLN A 130 -1.94 -4.03 18.66
N MET A 131 -3.22 -4.27 18.51
CA MET A 131 -4.02 -5.05 19.46
C MET A 131 -3.47 -6.46 19.66
N GLY A 132 -3.07 -7.14 18.58
CA GLY A 132 -2.47 -8.46 18.62
C GLY A 132 -1.11 -8.50 19.33
N ILE A 133 -0.32 -7.45 19.24
CA ILE A 133 0.94 -7.31 19.99
C ILE A 133 0.63 -7.05 21.47
N LEU A 134 -0.24 -6.09 21.76
CA LEU A 134 -0.58 -5.69 23.12
C LEU A 134 -1.29 -6.78 23.92
N SER A 135 -2.03 -7.68 23.27
CA SER A 135 -2.62 -8.85 23.94
C SER A 135 -1.57 -9.82 24.48
N LYS A 136 -0.39 -9.87 23.86
CA LYS A 136 0.73 -10.75 24.28
C LYS A 136 1.75 -10.01 25.14
N PHE A 137 1.92 -8.73 24.88
CA PHE A 137 2.87 -7.84 25.57
C PHE A 137 2.14 -6.56 25.99
N PRO A 138 1.54 -6.53 27.21
CA PRO A 138 0.95 -5.30 27.73
C PRO A 138 1.93 -4.13 27.64
N GLN A 139 1.43 -2.90 27.44
CA GLN A 139 2.24 -1.73 27.11
C GLN A 139 3.40 -1.49 28.07
N GLU A 140 3.17 -1.65 29.38
CA GLU A 140 4.23 -1.49 30.38
C GLU A 140 5.37 -2.49 30.19
N LYS A 141 5.02 -3.75 29.93
CA LYS A 141 6.02 -4.81 29.67
C LYS A 141 6.77 -4.53 28.38
N LEU A 142 6.06 -4.09 27.35
CA LEU A 142 6.66 -3.71 26.06
C LEU A 142 7.65 -2.56 26.26
N ASN A 143 7.29 -1.53 27.00
CA ASN A 143 8.16 -0.39 27.29
C ASN A 143 9.43 -0.80 28.04
N LYS A 144 9.30 -1.68 29.05
CA LYS A 144 10.46 -2.24 29.80
C LYS A 144 11.41 -3.02 28.89
N LEU A 145 10.87 -3.83 27.98
CA LEU A 145 11.71 -4.59 27.03
C LEU A 145 12.39 -3.68 26.02
N LEU A 146 11.70 -2.63 25.57
CA LEU A 146 12.27 -1.67 24.61
C LEU A 146 13.31 -0.74 25.23
N SER A 147 13.34 -0.56 26.56
CA SER A 147 14.36 0.24 27.24
C SER A 147 15.73 -0.46 27.34
N ILE A 148 15.79 -1.76 27.12
CA ILE A 148 17.04 -2.54 27.17
C ILE A 148 17.57 -2.67 25.73
N PRO A 149 18.71 -2.07 25.35
CA PRO A 149 19.15 -1.94 23.95
C PRO A 149 19.20 -3.25 23.16
N ILE A 150 19.84 -4.28 23.73
CA ILE A 150 19.99 -5.59 23.06
C ILE A 150 18.63 -6.29 22.91
N VAL A 151 17.83 -6.29 23.98
CA VAL A 151 16.49 -6.88 23.99
C VAL A 151 15.56 -6.14 23.01
N SER A 152 15.64 -4.81 23.00
CA SER A 152 14.90 -3.95 22.09
C SER A 152 15.18 -4.30 20.63
N SER A 153 16.46 -4.43 20.26
CA SER A 153 16.86 -4.77 18.88
C SER A 153 16.30 -6.12 18.46
N LEU A 154 16.45 -7.13 19.30
CA LEU A 154 15.96 -8.48 19.03
C LEU A 154 14.41 -8.50 18.95
N LEU A 155 13.74 -7.83 19.89
CA LEU A 155 12.28 -7.75 19.92
C LEU A 155 11.73 -7.08 18.65
N LYS A 156 12.31 -5.95 18.23
CA LYS A 156 11.93 -5.25 16.99
C LYS A 156 12.09 -6.16 15.77
N MET A 157 13.18 -6.89 15.67
CA MET A 157 13.42 -7.83 14.57
C MET A 157 12.37 -8.95 14.56
N VAL A 158 12.09 -9.56 15.71
CA VAL A 158 11.09 -10.64 15.84
C VAL A 158 9.69 -10.13 15.54
N LEU A 159 9.31 -8.95 16.04
CA LEU A 159 7.99 -8.36 15.77
C LEU A 159 7.83 -8.03 14.30
N LYS A 160 8.81 -7.39 13.65
CA LYS A 160 8.78 -7.12 12.21
C LYS A 160 8.59 -8.41 11.39
N LYS A 161 9.32 -9.47 11.74
CA LYS A 161 9.18 -10.76 11.07
C LYS A 161 7.79 -11.35 11.24
N LYS A 162 7.23 -11.33 12.47
CA LYS A 162 5.89 -11.85 12.76
C LYS A 162 4.78 -11.04 12.11
N LEU A 163 4.97 -9.75 11.94
CA LEU A 163 4.05 -8.87 11.22
C LEU A 163 4.14 -9.04 9.69
N GLY A 164 5.08 -9.82 9.18
CA GLY A 164 5.30 -9.94 7.74
C GLY A 164 6.01 -8.73 7.12
N LEU A 165 6.69 -7.92 7.91
CA LEU A 165 7.27 -6.65 7.47
C LEU A 165 8.82 -6.63 7.53
N SER A 166 9.46 -7.78 7.72
CA SER A 166 10.93 -7.81 7.91
C SER A 166 11.71 -7.43 6.65
N LYS A 167 11.15 -7.69 5.46
CA LYS A 167 11.75 -7.33 4.18
C LYS A 167 11.21 -6.02 3.61
N ALA A 168 10.23 -5.41 4.28
CA ALA A 168 9.59 -4.20 3.79
C ALA A 168 10.56 -3.03 3.76
N LYS A 169 10.79 -2.49 2.56
CA LYS A 169 11.54 -1.27 2.29
C LYS A 169 10.62 -0.05 2.42
N ALA A 170 9.36 -0.19 2.02
CA ALA A 170 8.31 0.80 2.20
C ALA A 170 7.09 0.19 2.89
N ILE A 171 6.59 0.89 3.89
CA ILE A 171 5.37 0.55 4.63
C ILE A 171 4.49 1.79 4.57
N VAL A 172 3.36 1.69 3.89
CA VAL A 172 2.52 2.83 3.55
C VAL A 172 1.13 2.65 4.14
N THR A 173 0.51 3.75 4.56
CA THR A 173 -0.90 3.82 4.94
C THR A 173 -1.60 4.96 4.21
N GLY A 174 -2.90 4.84 4.06
CA GLY A 174 -3.75 5.84 3.41
C GLY A 174 -5.20 5.39 3.39
N ALA A 175 -6.01 6.04 2.55
CA ALA A 175 -7.44 5.80 2.39
C ALA A 175 -8.31 6.13 3.62
N ALA A 176 -7.72 6.35 4.78
CA ALA A 176 -8.39 6.81 6.00
C ALA A 176 -7.36 7.47 6.93
N PRO A 177 -7.79 8.37 7.83
CA PRO A 177 -6.89 8.98 8.79
C PRO A 177 -6.25 7.94 9.72
N MET A 178 -4.94 8.05 9.93
CA MET A 178 -4.20 7.28 10.93
C MET A 178 -3.68 8.23 12.00
N GLN A 179 -4.00 7.95 13.25
CA GLN A 179 -3.57 8.80 14.39
C GLN A 179 -2.04 8.82 14.51
N GLU A 180 -1.47 10.01 14.73
CA GLU A 180 -0.02 10.15 14.91
C GLU A 180 0.49 9.34 16.11
N SER A 181 -0.26 9.25 17.19
CA SER A 181 0.11 8.39 18.34
C SER A 181 0.34 6.93 17.95
N GLN A 182 -0.44 6.42 17.00
CA GLN A 182 -0.27 5.07 16.48
C GLN A 182 0.98 4.97 15.59
N ARG A 183 1.26 5.98 14.75
CA ARG A 183 2.49 6.03 13.95
C ARG A 183 3.73 6.08 14.84
N VAL A 184 3.72 6.92 15.89
CA VAL A 184 4.79 6.99 16.89
C VAL A 184 4.99 5.65 17.58
N TRP A 185 3.90 4.98 17.96
CA TRP A 185 3.97 3.66 18.57
C TRP A 185 4.69 2.64 17.65
N TYR A 186 4.35 2.60 16.37
CA TYR A 186 5.01 1.74 15.40
C TYR A 186 6.47 2.12 15.17
N ARG A 187 6.76 3.40 15.12
CA ARG A 187 8.15 3.90 14.97
C ARG A 187 9.04 3.44 16.13
N ASN A 188 8.52 3.42 17.35
CA ASN A 188 9.23 2.88 18.52
C ASN A 188 9.54 1.38 18.37
N LEU A 189 8.76 0.66 17.59
CA LEU A 189 9.02 -0.74 17.21
C LEU A 189 9.90 -0.89 15.96
N GLY A 190 10.43 0.22 15.42
CA GLY A 190 11.24 0.23 14.20
C GLY A 190 10.43 0.04 12.92
N VAL A 191 9.12 0.28 12.95
CA VAL A 191 8.21 0.23 11.79
C VAL A 191 7.83 1.66 11.42
N ASN A 192 8.47 2.21 10.38
CA ASN A 192 8.21 3.55 9.88
C ASN A 192 7.09 3.51 8.85
N ILE A 193 5.94 4.04 9.20
CA ILE A 193 4.75 4.03 8.35
C ILE A 193 4.62 5.39 7.66
N THR A 194 4.80 5.40 6.35
CA THR A 194 4.54 6.57 5.50
C THR A 194 3.03 6.77 5.39
N ASN A 195 2.56 7.98 5.69
CA ASN A 195 1.15 8.34 5.55
C ASN A 195 0.94 9.07 4.21
N GLY A 196 -0.04 8.63 3.43
CA GLY A 196 -0.40 9.23 2.15
C GLY A 196 -1.86 9.64 2.12
N TYR A 197 -2.15 10.74 1.44
CA TYR A 197 -3.50 11.17 1.10
C TYR A 197 -3.68 11.17 -0.41
N GLY A 198 -4.82 10.69 -0.84
CA GLY A 198 -5.25 10.67 -2.23
C GLY A 198 -6.71 10.25 -2.36
N MET A 199 -7.25 10.41 -3.52
CA MET A 199 -8.62 10.04 -3.88
C MET A 199 -8.61 9.28 -5.20
N THR A 200 -9.73 8.69 -5.58
CA THR A 200 -9.83 7.94 -6.84
C THR A 200 -9.54 8.83 -8.05
N GLU A 201 -10.00 10.08 -8.00
CA GLU A 201 -9.89 11.06 -9.07
C GLU A 201 -8.45 11.49 -9.38
N ASN A 202 -7.53 11.30 -8.44
CA ASN A 202 -6.10 11.60 -8.62
C ASN A 202 -5.20 10.37 -8.48
N CYS A 203 -5.71 9.18 -8.81
CA CYS A 203 -4.98 7.92 -8.74
C CYS A 203 -4.36 7.62 -7.37
N ALA A 204 -5.05 7.96 -6.28
CA ALA A 204 -4.62 7.77 -4.88
C ALA A 204 -3.37 8.58 -4.47
N ILE A 205 -2.99 9.60 -5.24
CA ILE A 205 -1.68 10.24 -5.12
C ILE A 205 -1.83 11.75 -5.09
N CYS A 206 -1.76 12.30 -3.88
CA CYS A 206 -1.84 13.73 -3.67
C CYS A 206 -0.69 14.19 -2.78
N THR A 207 -0.62 13.65 -1.57
CA THR A 207 0.41 14.03 -0.61
C THR A 207 1.05 12.83 0.06
N GLN A 208 2.21 13.05 0.66
CA GLN A 208 2.90 12.03 1.44
C GLN A 208 3.66 12.62 2.63
N LEU A 209 3.52 11.98 3.79
CA LEU A 209 4.28 12.26 4.99
C LEU A 209 5.17 11.06 5.32
N PRO A 210 6.50 11.16 5.17
CA PRO A 210 7.43 10.10 5.53
C PRO A 210 7.26 9.61 6.98
N GLY A 211 7.49 8.32 7.20
CA GLY A 211 7.27 7.68 8.48
C GLY A 211 8.20 8.13 9.61
N GLU A 212 9.31 8.76 9.26
CA GLU A 212 10.30 9.30 10.19
C GLU A 212 9.92 10.67 10.75
N ILE A 213 9.06 11.44 10.07
CA ILE A 213 8.68 12.80 10.47
C ILE A 213 7.62 12.75 11.57
N THR A 214 7.87 13.47 12.66
CA THR A 214 7.01 13.50 13.86
C THR A 214 6.53 14.89 14.29
N ASP A 215 7.06 15.93 13.68
CA ASP A 215 6.86 17.32 14.10
C ASP A 215 5.53 17.93 13.63
N LYS A 216 4.78 17.19 12.81
CA LYS A 216 3.49 17.61 12.27
C LYS A 216 2.44 16.53 12.47
N PRO A 217 1.88 16.43 13.69
CA PRO A 217 0.77 15.51 13.94
C PRO A 217 -0.40 15.84 13.02
N ASP A 218 -1.14 14.81 12.64
CA ASP A 218 -2.32 14.88 11.77
C ASP A 218 -2.06 15.41 10.34
N SER A 219 -0.81 15.70 9.98
CA SER A 219 -0.45 16.04 8.61
C SER A 219 -0.50 14.81 7.70
N VAL A 220 -0.94 15.02 6.47
CA VAL A 220 -0.85 14.03 5.38
C VAL A 220 0.38 14.28 4.49
N GLY A 221 1.23 15.22 4.87
CA GLY A 221 2.51 15.49 4.22
C GLY A 221 2.48 16.64 3.23
N LYS A 222 3.43 16.59 2.30
CA LYS A 222 3.58 17.57 1.23
C LYS A 222 3.00 17.03 -0.06
N ALA A 223 2.65 17.95 -0.96
CA ALA A 223 2.31 17.59 -2.34
C ALA A 223 3.38 16.69 -2.96
N GLN A 224 2.95 15.73 -3.72
CA GLN A 224 3.85 14.95 -4.58
C GLN A 224 4.36 15.84 -5.73
N PRO A 225 5.45 15.45 -6.40
CA PRO A 225 5.90 16.14 -7.60
C PRO A 225 4.75 16.30 -8.61
N GLU A 226 4.67 17.47 -9.26
CA GLU A 226 3.66 17.80 -10.27
C GLU A 226 2.19 17.77 -9.80
N VAL A 227 1.95 17.76 -8.48
CA VAL A 227 0.62 17.88 -7.90
C VAL A 227 0.42 19.27 -7.32
N ASP A 228 -0.54 20.00 -7.85
CA ASP A 228 -1.01 21.28 -7.31
C ASP A 228 -2.10 21.05 -6.25
N ILE A 229 -1.98 21.71 -5.09
CA ILE A 229 -2.90 21.60 -3.95
C ILE A 229 -3.43 22.97 -3.56
#